data_72daeb5eaeec20e88ba30ba64346b5c0
#
_entry.id   72daeb5eaeec20e88ba30ba64346b5c0
#
_cell.length_a   1.000
_cell.length_b   1.000
_cell.length_c   1.000
_cell.angle_alpha   90.00
_cell.angle_beta   90.00
_cell.angle_gamma   90.00
#
_symmetry.space_group_name_H-M   'P 1'
#
loop_
_entity.id
_entity.type
_entity.pdbx_description
1 polymer ?
#
loop_
_entity_poly.entity_id
_entity_poly.type
_entity_poly.pdbx_seq_one_letter_code
_entity_poly.pdbx_strand_id
1 'polypeptide(L)'
;VDSVHTADDFWFDSKQGFCEHIASAFAVLMRGMGVPARIVTGYQGGDRNSVDNYWTVRNSDAHAWTEVWIAGRGWVRVDPTGAVAPSRVGQFQRLSAPPGAFASAVGNFVDTGTLEKLRAVWEAVNNRWNQWVINYTQSRQLNLLQSLGFESPGWTDLLRLLAGSLSALALLWLIWARATRPQRDGWSQLI
;
A
#
# COMPACT_ATOMS: atom_id res chain seq x y z
N VAL A 1 1.52 3.34 27.16
CA VAL A 1 0.45 3.97 27.93
C VAL A 1 0.63 5.46 27.75
N ASP A 2 -0.32 6.09 27.06
CA ASP A 2 -0.30 7.54 26.84
C ASP A 2 -0.73 8.21 28.14
N SER A 3 0.22 8.83 28.82
CA SER A 3 -0.03 9.65 30.01
C SER A 3 -0.02 11.13 29.64
N VAL A 4 -0.50 11.98 30.57
CA VAL A 4 -0.44 13.43 30.42
C VAL A 4 1.02 13.95 30.48
N HIS A 5 1.93 13.14 31.00
CA HIS A 5 3.37 13.44 31.16
C HIS A 5 4.27 12.47 30.37
N THR A 6 3.90 12.17 29.14
CA THR A 6 4.53 11.16 28.28
C THR A 6 6.07 11.32 28.17
N ALA A 7 6.57 12.57 28.14
CA ALA A 7 8.02 12.83 28.03
C ALA A 7 8.75 12.46 29.33
N ASP A 8 8.20 12.79 30.49
CA ASP A 8 8.78 12.49 31.79
C ASP A 8 8.74 10.97 32.03
N ASP A 9 7.61 10.33 31.75
CA ASP A 9 7.48 8.87 31.84
C ASP A 9 8.49 8.16 30.96
N PHE A 10 8.75 8.68 29.75
CA PHE A 10 9.77 8.12 28.87
C PHE A 10 11.17 8.26 29.44
N TRP A 11 11.55 9.44 29.93
CA TRP A 11 12.92 9.69 30.40
C TRP A 11 13.22 9.05 31.74
N PHE A 12 12.28 9.05 32.66
CA PHE A 12 12.53 8.68 34.06
C PHE A 12 12.01 7.30 34.43
N ASP A 13 10.91 6.83 33.81
CA ASP A 13 10.24 5.61 34.22
C ASP A 13 10.38 4.48 33.21
N SER A 14 9.69 4.56 32.10
CA SER A 14 9.53 3.42 31.19
C SER A 14 10.75 3.14 30.32
N LYS A 15 11.40 4.19 29.83
CA LYS A 15 12.52 4.14 28.85
C LYS A 15 12.23 3.27 27.62
N GLN A 16 10.95 3.05 27.36
CA GLN A 16 10.44 2.24 26.26
C GLN A 16 9.41 3.02 25.45
N GLY A 17 9.49 2.95 24.14
CA GLY A 17 8.57 3.64 23.28
C GLY A 17 8.91 3.44 21.80
N PHE A 18 8.02 3.94 20.96
CA PHE A 18 8.21 4.01 19.53
C PHE A 18 8.92 5.32 19.14
N CYS A 19 9.19 5.51 17.84
CA CYS A 19 9.88 6.70 17.34
C CYS A 19 9.20 8.02 17.74
N GLU A 20 7.83 8.04 17.77
CA GLU A 20 7.06 9.21 18.19
C GLU A 20 7.28 9.57 19.66
N HIS A 21 7.38 8.61 20.56
CA HIS A 21 7.65 8.84 21.97
C HIS A 21 9.07 9.40 22.16
N ILE A 22 10.05 8.81 21.48
CA ILE A 22 11.45 9.22 21.54
C ILE A 22 11.61 10.63 20.96
N ALA A 23 11.02 10.90 19.78
CA ALA A 23 11.10 12.22 19.14
C ALA A 23 10.40 13.29 19.95
N SER A 24 9.23 13.01 20.54
CA SER A 24 8.49 13.96 21.37
C SER A 24 9.21 14.28 22.67
N ALA A 25 9.70 13.26 23.36
CA ALA A 25 10.47 13.44 24.59
C ALA A 25 11.75 14.26 24.36
N PHE A 26 12.45 14.03 23.25
CA PHE A 26 13.61 14.81 22.87
C PHE A 26 13.23 16.27 22.52
N ALA A 27 12.13 16.49 21.79
CA ALA A 27 11.66 17.83 21.45
C ALA A 27 11.30 18.64 22.71
N VAL A 28 10.67 18.00 23.72
CA VAL A 28 10.37 18.63 25.01
C VAL A 28 11.65 19.00 25.74
N LEU A 29 12.63 18.11 25.79
CA LEU A 29 13.93 18.37 26.41
C LEU A 29 14.64 19.56 25.75
N MET A 30 14.71 19.60 24.43
CA MET A 30 15.33 20.71 23.69
C MET A 30 14.64 22.05 23.96
N ARG A 31 13.31 22.06 23.98
CA ARG A 31 12.53 23.25 24.32
C ARG A 31 12.77 23.70 25.76
N GLY A 32 12.87 22.76 26.70
CA GLY A 32 13.22 23.04 28.09
C GLY A 32 14.60 23.69 28.24
N MET A 33 15.54 23.38 27.36
CA MET A 33 16.86 24.04 27.28
C MET A 33 16.89 25.34 26.48
N GLY A 34 15.73 25.83 26.05
CA GLY A 34 15.62 27.06 25.27
C GLY A 34 15.94 26.90 23.77
N VAL A 35 16.09 25.69 23.28
CA VAL A 35 16.33 25.41 21.85
C VAL A 35 15.01 25.15 21.15
N PRO A 36 14.62 25.94 20.12
CA PRO A 36 13.42 25.68 19.36
C PRO A 36 13.52 24.31 18.70
N ALA A 37 12.51 23.47 18.90
CA ALA A 37 12.44 22.12 18.36
C ALA A 37 11.03 21.81 17.86
N ARG A 38 10.94 20.97 16.83
CA ARG A 38 9.67 20.47 16.28
C ARG A 38 9.76 18.99 15.98
N ILE A 39 8.63 18.31 16.08
CA ILE A 39 8.48 16.91 15.65
C ILE A 39 8.09 16.93 14.19
N VAL A 40 8.73 16.07 13.41
CA VAL A 40 8.43 15.86 12.00
C VAL A 40 8.08 14.38 11.81
N THR A 41 7.01 14.12 11.07
CA THR A 41 6.56 12.77 10.72
C THR A 41 6.70 12.55 9.23
N GLY A 42 6.99 11.33 8.84
CA GLY A 42 7.16 10.96 7.44
C GLY A 42 7.43 9.48 7.31
N TYR A 43 8.19 9.11 6.31
CA TYR A 43 8.59 7.73 6.07
C TYR A 43 10.11 7.64 5.99
N GLN A 44 10.64 6.53 6.49
CA GLN A 44 12.06 6.25 6.45
C GLN A 44 12.28 4.84 5.91
N GLY A 45 12.91 4.75 4.74
CA GLY A 45 13.08 3.49 4.02
C GLY A 45 12.07 3.29 2.92
N GLY A 46 11.92 2.04 2.52
CA GLY A 46 11.11 1.55 1.42
C GLY A 46 11.84 0.45 0.68
N ASP A 47 11.09 -0.36 -0.07
CA ASP A 47 11.64 -1.44 -0.90
C ASP A 47 11.48 -1.11 -2.36
N ARG A 48 12.54 -1.33 -3.11
CA ARG A 48 12.45 -1.29 -4.56
C ARG A 48 11.87 -2.60 -5.08
N ASN A 49 10.76 -2.52 -5.78
CA ASN A 49 10.16 -3.69 -6.41
C ASN A 49 11.05 -4.16 -7.57
N SER A 50 11.40 -5.45 -7.59
CA SER A 50 12.30 -6.04 -8.58
C SER A 50 11.68 -6.20 -9.98
N VAL A 51 10.36 -6.08 -10.11
CA VAL A 51 9.62 -6.29 -11.36
C VAL A 51 9.44 -4.97 -12.13
N ASP A 52 8.97 -3.92 -11.45
CA ASP A 52 8.64 -2.64 -12.08
C ASP A 52 9.55 -1.48 -11.67
N ASN A 53 10.50 -1.74 -10.77
CA ASN A 53 11.46 -0.77 -10.21
C ASN A 53 10.84 0.39 -9.42
N TYR A 54 9.56 0.36 -9.10
CA TYR A 54 8.94 1.35 -8.22
C TYR A 54 9.33 1.12 -6.76
N TRP A 55 9.34 2.21 -6.00
CA TRP A 55 9.55 2.15 -4.57
C TRP A 55 8.21 1.92 -3.85
N THR A 56 8.15 0.86 -3.07
CA THR A 56 7.02 0.57 -2.19
C THR A 56 7.35 1.10 -0.81
N VAL A 57 6.62 2.12 -0.36
CA VAL A 57 6.70 2.67 0.99
C VAL A 57 5.46 2.20 1.74
N ARG A 58 5.66 1.52 2.86
CA ARG A 58 4.59 0.93 3.66
C ARG A 58 4.33 1.74 4.92
N ASN A 59 3.17 1.55 5.52
CA ASN A 59 2.88 2.16 6.83
C ASN A 59 3.86 1.71 7.92
N SER A 60 4.48 0.53 7.79
CA SER A 60 5.56 0.09 8.66
C SER A 60 6.85 0.90 8.54
N ASP A 61 7.01 1.67 7.46
CA ASP A 61 8.14 2.54 7.21
C ASP A 61 7.88 3.96 7.76
N ALA A 62 6.69 4.19 8.38
CA ALA A 62 6.36 5.44 9.05
C ALA A 62 7.35 5.71 10.18
N HIS A 63 7.82 6.94 10.26
CA HIS A 63 8.83 7.35 11.20
C HIS A 63 8.60 8.77 11.71
N ALA A 64 9.02 9.04 12.94
CA ALA A 64 9.00 10.36 13.54
C ALA A 64 10.41 10.72 14.00
N TRP A 65 10.83 11.95 13.74
CA TRP A 65 12.10 12.51 14.18
C TRP A 65 11.93 13.95 14.68
N THR A 66 12.96 14.50 15.23
CA THR A 66 12.95 15.88 15.71
C THR A 66 13.81 16.74 14.80
N GLU A 67 13.40 17.99 14.60
CA GLU A 67 14.24 19.04 14.04
C GLU A 67 14.44 20.14 15.08
N VAL A 68 15.67 20.59 15.20
CA VAL A 68 16.08 21.67 16.12
C VAL A 68 16.58 22.86 15.34
N TRP A 69 16.28 24.05 15.82
CA TRP A 69 16.78 25.28 15.21
C TRP A 69 18.17 25.62 15.72
N ILE A 70 19.11 25.72 14.81
CA ILE A 70 20.50 26.14 15.10
C ILE A 70 20.76 27.46 14.38
N ALA A 71 21.18 28.47 15.15
CA ALA A 71 21.52 29.77 14.58
C ALA A 71 22.60 29.64 13.48
N GLY A 72 22.35 30.29 12.35
CA GLY A 72 23.22 30.19 11.16
C GLY A 72 23.08 28.94 10.31
N ARG A 73 22.36 27.88 10.77
CA ARG A 73 22.11 26.63 10.03
C ARG A 73 20.64 26.38 9.74
N GLY A 74 19.74 27.02 10.48
CA GLY A 74 18.30 26.79 10.36
C GLY A 74 17.85 25.50 11.04
N TRP A 75 16.81 24.86 10.50
CA TRP A 75 16.27 23.60 11.01
C TRP A 75 17.21 22.44 10.65
N VAL A 76 17.69 21.77 11.66
CA VAL A 76 18.60 20.62 11.55
C VAL A 76 17.89 19.37 12.04
N ARG A 77 17.85 18.33 11.22
CA ARG A 77 17.30 17.03 11.59
C ARG A 77 18.16 16.35 12.66
N VAL A 78 17.51 15.93 13.72
CA VAL A 78 18.08 15.09 14.77
C VAL A 78 17.15 13.92 14.98
N ASP A 79 17.66 12.71 14.76
CA ASP A 79 16.90 11.49 14.98
C ASP A 79 17.42 10.82 16.26
N PRO A 80 16.75 11.03 17.41
CA PRO A 80 17.21 10.49 18.68
C PRO A 80 17.00 8.99 18.78
N THR A 81 16.19 8.39 17.91
CA THR A 81 15.95 6.93 17.87
C THR A 81 17.25 6.16 17.70
N GLY A 82 18.19 6.70 16.92
CA GLY A 82 19.51 6.10 16.71
C GLY A 82 20.39 6.04 17.95
N ALA A 83 20.23 6.99 18.86
CA ALA A 83 20.97 7.01 20.10
C ALA A 83 20.38 6.10 21.18
N VAL A 84 19.04 5.97 21.20
CA VAL A 84 18.30 5.21 22.22
C VAL A 84 18.17 3.73 21.83
N ALA A 85 18.02 3.46 20.56
CA ALA A 85 17.84 2.10 20.02
C ALA A 85 18.66 1.89 18.74
N PRO A 86 19.99 1.78 18.84
CA PRO A 86 20.90 1.67 17.67
C PRO A 86 20.53 0.50 16.74
N SER A 87 20.04 -0.61 17.30
CA SER A 87 19.61 -1.79 16.55
C SER A 87 18.40 -1.54 15.64
N ARG A 88 17.61 -0.49 15.92
CA ARG A 88 16.44 -0.11 15.12
C ARG A 88 16.78 0.83 13.96
N VAL A 89 17.92 1.52 14.01
CA VAL A 89 18.33 2.48 12.98
C VAL A 89 19.28 1.85 11.96
N GLY A 90 20.10 0.89 12.37
CA GLY A 90 21.05 0.20 11.47
C GLY A 90 20.44 -0.95 10.68
N GLN A 91 19.47 -1.61 11.24
CA GLN A 91 18.60 -2.55 10.56
C GLN A 91 17.19 -1.98 10.65
N PHE A 92 16.64 -1.52 9.55
CA PHE A 92 15.22 -1.18 9.45
C PHE A 92 14.40 -2.43 9.82
N GLN A 93 14.39 -2.78 11.10
CA GLN A 93 13.54 -3.85 11.60
C GLN A 93 12.12 -3.31 11.50
N ARG A 94 11.54 -3.56 10.32
CA ARG A 94 10.11 -3.43 10.14
C ARG A 94 9.44 -4.08 11.32
N LEU A 95 8.49 -3.40 11.91
CA LEU A 95 7.50 -4.00 12.77
C LEU A 95 6.73 -5.00 11.89
N SER A 96 7.35 -6.13 11.60
CA SER A 96 6.69 -7.23 10.93
C SER A 96 5.63 -7.71 11.89
N ALA A 97 4.38 -7.45 11.57
CA ALA A 97 3.29 -8.11 12.26
C ALA A 97 3.61 -9.61 12.26
N PRO A 98 3.43 -10.32 13.38
CA PRO A 98 3.62 -11.75 13.41
C PRO A 98 2.82 -12.37 12.27
N PRO A 99 3.40 -13.30 11.49
CA PRO A 99 2.69 -13.92 10.39
C PRO A 99 1.39 -14.51 10.92
N GLY A 100 0.26 -14.07 10.36
CA GLY A 100 -1.03 -14.62 10.74
C GLY A 100 -1.03 -16.13 10.56
N ALA A 101 -1.89 -16.85 11.29
CA ALA A 101 -1.97 -18.31 11.24
C ALA A 101 -2.05 -18.87 9.82
N PHE A 102 -2.68 -18.15 8.90
CA PHE A 102 -2.74 -18.51 7.48
C PHE A 102 -1.37 -18.37 6.78
N ALA A 103 -0.63 -17.30 7.06
CA ALA A 103 0.68 -17.08 6.45
C ALA A 103 1.73 -18.08 6.97
N SER A 104 1.65 -18.51 8.23
CA SER A 104 2.50 -19.56 8.77
C SER A 104 2.13 -20.96 8.21
N ALA A 105 0.85 -21.23 7.97
CA ALA A 105 0.43 -22.47 7.34
C ALA A 105 0.90 -22.59 5.87
N VAL A 106 0.79 -21.51 5.10
CA VAL A 106 1.24 -21.47 3.70
C VAL A 106 2.77 -21.46 3.60
N GLY A 107 3.47 -20.79 4.52
CA GLY A 107 4.94 -20.72 4.56
C GLY A 107 5.64 -22.07 4.73
N ASN A 108 4.93 -23.10 5.23
CA ASN A 108 5.45 -24.46 5.35
C ASN A 108 5.39 -25.24 4.02
N PHE A 109 4.61 -24.78 3.04
CA PHE A 109 4.40 -25.48 1.76
C PHE A 109 5.01 -24.77 0.56
N VAL A 110 5.35 -23.48 0.68
CA VAL A 110 5.85 -22.67 -0.43
C VAL A 110 7.19 -22.05 -0.03
N ASP A 111 8.19 -22.20 -0.89
CA ASP A 111 9.49 -21.57 -0.72
C ASP A 111 9.35 -20.04 -0.56
N THR A 112 10.02 -19.48 0.43
CA THR A 112 9.97 -18.03 0.76
C THR A 112 10.34 -17.14 -0.43
N GLY A 113 11.31 -17.56 -1.25
CA GLY A 113 11.70 -16.84 -2.46
C GLY A 113 10.62 -16.81 -3.54
N THR A 114 9.79 -17.85 -3.63
CA THR A 114 8.64 -17.89 -4.55
C THR A 114 7.53 -16.96 -4.10
N LEU A 115 7.25 -16.92 -2.79
CA LEU A 115 6.26 -16.00 -2.22
C LEU A 115 6.66 -14.52 -2.42
N GLU A 116 7.93 -14.20 -2.24
CA GLU A 116 8.44 -12.84 -2.48
C GLU A 116 8.30 -12.43 -3.95
N LYS A 117 8.61 -13.32 -4.88
CA LYS A 117 8.42 -13.07 -6.32
C LYS A 117 6.97 -12.87 -6.70
N LEU A 118 6.06 -13.72 -6.19
CA LEU A 118 4.62 -13.59 -6.41
C LEU A 118 4.09 -12.27 -5.86
N ARG A 119 4.55 -11.89 -4.67
CA ARG A 119 4.19 -10.61 -4.07
C ARG A 119 4.70 -9.44 -4.90
N ALA A 120 5.95 -9.48 -5.36
CA ALA A 120 6.52 -8.43 -6.21
C ALA A 120 5.75 -8.27 -7.53
N VAL A 121 5.37 -9.38 -8.17
CA VAL A 121 4.54 -9.36 -9.38
C VAL A 121 3.15 -8.78 -9.08
N TRP A 122 2.51 -9.20 -8.00
CA TRP A 122 1.20 -8.67 -7.59
C TRP A 122 1.25 -7.17 -7.31
N GLU A 123 2.25 -6.71 -6.57
CA GLU A 123 2.47 -5.29 -6.28
C GLU A 123 2.70 -4.49 -7.58
N ALA A 124 3.45 -5.03 -8.54
CA ALA A 124 3.67 -4.41 -9.85
C ALA A 124 2.38 -4.31 -10.68
N VAL A 125 1.58 -5.37 -10.71
CA VAL A 125 0.26 -5.38 -11.40
C VAL A 125 -0.68 -4.37 -10.76
N ASN A 126 -0.76 -4.37 -9.42
CA ASN A 126 -1.61 -3.45 -8.69
C ASN A 126 -1.16 -1.98 -8.87
N ASN A 127 0.14 -1.72 -8.86
CA ASN A 127 0.70 -0.41 -9.14
C ASN A 127 0.35 0.05 -10.56
N ARG A 128 0.51 -0.81 -11.56
CA ARG A 128 0.17 -0.50 -12.96
C ARG A 128 -1.32 -0.24 -13.15
N TRP A 129 -2.16 -1.01 -12.47
CA TRP A 129 -3.60 -0.78 -12.44
C TRP A 129 -3.94 0.57 -11.82
N ASN A 130 -3.39 0.89 -10.66
CA ASN A 130 -3.61 2.16 -9.99
C ASN A 130 -3.13 3.34 -10.84
N GLN A 131 -1.96 3.23 -11.47
CA GLN A 131 -1.46 4.24 -12.40
C GLN A 131 -2.37 4.41 -13.60
N TRP A 132 -2.92 3.32 -14.13
CA TRP A 132 -3.87 3.37 -15.24
C TRP A 132 -5.18 4.04 -14.82
N VAL A 133 -5.73 3.70 -13.67
CA VAL A 133 -6.98 4.27 -13.13
C VAL A 133 -6.80 5.76 -12.79
N ILE A 134 -5.72 6.11 -12.07
CA ILE A 134 -5.45 7.51 -11.67
C ILE A 134 -5.21 8.40 -12.90
N ASN A 135 -4.55 7.87 -13.92
CA ASN A 135 -4.27 8.60 -15.17
C ASN A 135 -5.39 8.46 -16.21
N TYR A 136 -6.53 7.86 -15.83
CA TYR A 136 -7.67 7.72 -16.75
C TYR A 136 -8.43 9.05 -16.85
N THR A 137 -7.93 9.91 -17.71
CA THR A 137 -8.49 11.23 -17.99
C THR A 137 -9.56 11.17 -19.08
N GLN A 138 -10.43 12.18 -19.12
CA GLN A 138 -11.44 12.34 -20.16
C GLN A 138 -10.83 12.30 -21.56
N SER A 139 -9.63 12.86 -21.73
CA SER A 139 -8.90 12.82 -23.00
C SER A 139 -8.54 11.41 -23.46
N ARG A 140 -8.19 10.52 -22.54
CA ARG A 140 -7.91 9.10 -22.84
C ARG A 140 -9.16 8.33 -23.20
N GLN A 141 -10.31 8.66 -22.58
CA GLN A 141 -11.60 8.08 -22.96
C GLN A 141 -11.95 8.43 -24.40
N LEU A 142 -11.81 9.71 -24.77
CA LEU A 142 -12.08 10.18 -26.12
C LEU A 142 -11.13 9.54 -27.15
N ASN A 143 -9.85 9.45 -26.85
CA ASN A 143 -8.86 8.82 -27.71
C ASN A 143 -9.14 7.33 -27.94
N LEU A 144 -9.60 6.61 -26.90
CA LEU A 144 -9.97 5.20 -27.01
C LEU A 144 -11.22 5.03 -27.89
N LEU A 145 -12.22 5.89 -27.74
CA LEU A 145 -13.41 5.89 -28.59
C LEU A 145 -13.07 6.27 -30.03
N GLN A 146 -12.17 7.23 -30.23
CA GLN A 146 -11.68 7.58 -31.57
C GLN A 146 -10.91 6.42 -32.22
N SER A 147 -10.09 5.67 -31.46
CA SER A 147 -9.38 4.49 -31.97
C SER A 147 -10.33 3.35 -32.35
N LEU A 148 -11.55 3.32 -31.79
CA LEU A 148 -12.64 2.42 -32.16
C LEU A 148 -13.49 2.92 -33.32
N GLY A 149 -13.12 4.06 -33.94
CA GLY A 149 -13.77 4.61 -35.14
C GLY A 149 -14.86 5.63 -34.85
N PHE A 150 -14.97 6.16 -33.62
CA PHE A 150 -15.94 7.22 -33.31
C PHE A 150 -15.27 8.60 -33.40
N GLU A 151 -15.57 9.36 -34.45
CA GLU A 151 -14.98 10.71 -34.63
C GLU A 151 -15.51 11.74 -33.62
N SER A 152 -16.76 11.56 -33.14
CA SER A 152 -17.40 12.43 -32.14
C SER A 152 -18.32 11.61 -31.23
N PRO A 153 -17.82 10.90 -30.23
CA PRO A 153 -18.61 9.99 -29.43
C PRO A 153 -19.70 10.73 -28.63
N GLY A 154 -20.95 10.42 -28.94
CA GLY A 154 -22.15 10.90 -28.25
C GLY A 154 -22.69 9.86 -27.26
N TRP A 155 -23.65 10.27 -26.45
CA TRP A 155 -24.35 9.36 -25.53
C TRP A 155 -25.03 8.19 -26.25
N THR A 156 -25.52 8.42 -27.47
CA THR A 156 -26.15 7.39 -28.31
C THR A 156 -25.18 6.31 -28.74
N ASP A 157 -23.91 6.62 -28.98
CA ASP A 157 -22.89 5.67 -29.39
C ASP A 157 -22.43 4.82 -28.20
N LEU A 158 -22.32 5.43 -27.03
CA LEU A 158 -22.05 4.71 -25.78
C LEU A 158 -23.18 3.72 -25.47
N LEU A 159 -24.45 4.11 -25.64
CA LEU A 159 -25.60 3.22 -25.44
C LEU A 159 -25.60 2.06 -26.45
N ARG A 160 -25.24 2.30 -27.69
CA ARG A 160 -25.13 1.25 -28.72
C ARG A 160 -23.99 0.26 -28.36
N LEU A 161 -22.84 0.75 -27.94
CA LEU A 161 -21.73 -0.09 -27.50
C LEU A 161 -22.11 -0.92 -26.29
N LEU A 162 -22.77 -0.32 -25.30
CA LEU A 162 -23.25 -1.02 -24.11
C LEU A 162 -24.28 -2.09 -24.51
N ALA A 163 -25.26 -1.77 -25.31
CA ALA A 163 -26.26 -2.73 -25.78
C ALA A 163 -25.64 -3.88 -26.57
N GLY A 164 -24.68 -3.58 -27.46
CA GLY A 164 -23.95 -4.57 -28.24
C GLY A 164 -23.11 -5.51 -27.38
N SER A 165 -22.39 -4.96 -26.41
CA SER A 165 -21.58 -5.76 -25.48
C SER A 165 -22.43 -6.66 -24.58
N LEU A 166 -23.54 -6.16 -24.05
CA LEU A 166 -24.49 -6.96 -23.26
C LEU A 166 -25.12 -8.09 -24.10
N SER A 167 -25.49 -7.78 -25.36
CA SER A 167 -26.03 -8.78 -26.28
C SER A 167 -25.00 -9.87 -26.59
N ALA A 168 -23.76 -9.51 -26.85
CA ALA A 168 -22.67 -10.47 -27.08
C ALA A 168 -22.42 -11.37 -25.85
N LEU A 169 -22.39 -10.78 -24.65
CA LEU A 169 -22.25 -11.55 -23.41
C LEU A 169 -23.42 -12.51 -23.18
N ALA A 170 -24.65 -12.04 -23.43
CA ALA A 170 -25.84 -12.89 -23.34
C ALA A 170 -25.81 -14.07 -24.32
N LEU A 171 -25.37 -13.84 -25.57
CA LEU A 171 -25.17 -14.89 -26.55
C LEU A 171 -24.11 -15.91 -26.14
N LEU A 172 -22.95 -15.43 -25.68
CA LEU A 172 -21.89 -16.30 -25.16
C LEU A 172 -22.38 -17.13 -23.97
N TRP A 173 -23.13 -16.52 -23.05
CA TRP A 173 -23.72 -17.23 -21.93
C TRP A 173 -24.73 -18.28 -22.38
N LEU A 174 -25.59 -17.98 -23.36
CA LEU A 174 -26.55 -18.94 -23.92
C LEU A 174 -25.86 -20.11 -24.63
N ILE A 175 -24.80 -19.85 -25.38
CA ILE A 175 -23.99 -20.90 -26.03
C ILE A 175 -23.36 -21.78 -24.95
N TRP A 176 -22.73 -21.19 -23.95
CA TRP A 176 -22.13 -21.92 -22.83
C TRP A 176 -23.17 -22.73 -22.05
N ALA A 177 -24.32 -22.12 -21.72
CA ALA A 177 -25.40 -22.78 -21.00
C ALA A 177 -26.01 -23.97 -21.80
N ARG A 178 -26.06 -23.88 -23.14
CA ARG A 178 -26.47 -25.00 -24.00
C ARG A 178 -25.41 -26.10 -24.06
N ALA A 179 -24.13 -25.71 -24.15
CA ALA A 179 -23.03 -26.69 -24.19
C ALA A 179 -22.86 -27.46 -22.87
N THR A 180 -23.19 -26.82 -21.74
CA THR A 180 -23.06 -27.43 -20.40
C THR A 180 -24.33 -28.07 -19.87
N ARG A 181 -25.45 -28.03 -20.61
CA ARG A 181 -26.66 -28.76 -20.20
C ARG A 181 -26.38 -30.26 -20.24
N PRO A 182 -26.52 -30.98 -19.11
CA PRO A 182 -26.46 -32.43 -19.14
C PRO A 182 -27.55 -32.95 -20.06
N GLN A 183 -27.19 -33.84 -21.02
CA GLN A 183 -28.18 -34.55 -21.78
C GLN A 183 -29.05 -35.31 -20.76
N ARG A 184 -30.32 -34.94 -20.66
CA ARG A 184 -31.30 -35.69 -19.92
C ARG A 184 -31.48 -37.02 -20.69
N ASP A 185 -30.81 -38.05 -20.22
CA ASP A 185 -31.03 -39.38 -20.72
C ASP A 185 -32.52 -39.70 -20.58
N GLY A 186 -33.17 -40.02 -21.68
CA GLY A 186 -34.60 -40.29 -21.76
C GLY A 186 -35.09 -41.48 -20.92
N TRP A 187 -34.23 -42.09 -20.13
CA TRP A 187 -34.51 -43.24 -19.29
C TRP A 187 -35.07 -42.91 -17.90
N SER A 188 -35.02 -41.63 -17.49
CA SER A 188 -35.53 -41.22 -16.15
C SER A 188 -37.06 -41.01 -16.09
N GLN A 189 -37.80 -41.24 -17.18
CA GLN A 189 -39.26 -41.13 -17.19
C GLN A 189 -40.01 -42.45 -17.11
N LEU A 190 -39.31 -43.58 -16.90
CA LEU A 190 -39.91 -44.90 -16.85
C LEU A 190 -39.79 -45.60 -15.48
N ILE A 191 -39.57 -44.85 -14.41
CA ILE A 191 -39.62 -45.39 -13.03
C ILE A 191 -40.59 -44.52 -12.22
#